data_6b17941a51427a8f1da31d8c15a0bca3
#
_entry.id   6b17941a51427a8f1da31d8c15a0bca3
#
_cell.length_a   1.000
_cell.length_b   1.000
_cell.length_c   1.000
_cell.angle_alpha   90.00
_cell.angle_beta   90.00
_cell.angle_gamma   90.00
#
_symmetry.space_group_name_H-M   'P 1'
#
loop_
_entity.id
_entity.type
_entity.pdbx_description
1 polymer ?
#
loop_
_entity_poly.entity_id
_entity_poly.type
_entity_poly.pdbx_seq_one_letter_code
_entity_poly.pdbx_strand_id
1 'polypeptide(L)'
;MAKPKKPPAPPAPPSTYELMGMRVQKIINSPSAQKAKEATLYRSPDEPEDDWAQLMQGISENEGVTVEALEDGGTFVYWVVPKED
;
A
#
# COMPACT_ATOMS: atom_id res chain seq x y z
N MET A 1 7.02 5.01 -38.75
CA MET A 1 7.89 4.28 -38.04
C MET A 1 7.68 4.39 -36.59
N ALA A 2 7.86 3.34 -35.96
CA ALA A 2 7.65 3.33 -34.59
C ALA A 2 8.68 4.16 -33.94
N LYS A 3 8.31 4.96 -33.00
CA LYS A 3 9.21 5.64 -32.27
C LYS A 3 10.08 4.66 -31.55
N PRO A 4 11.31 4.85 -31.61
CA PRO A 4 12.18 3.91 -30.95
C PRO A 4 11.90 3.94 -29.49
N LYS A 5 11.69 2.79 -28.97
CA LYS A 5 11.52 2.72 -27.60
C LYS A 5 12.76 3.17 -26.95
N LYS A 6 12.62 4.10 -26.07
CA LYS A 6 13.72 4.49 -25.34
C LYS A 6 14.34 3.29 -24.69
N PRO A 7 15.58 3.09 -24.78
CA PRO A 7 16.16 1.95 -24.12
C PRO A 7 15.86 2.06 -22.66
N PRO A 8 15.53 1.00 -22.05
CA PRO A 8 15.22 1.08 -20.66
C PRO A 8 16.44 1.54 -19.95
N ALA A 9 16.31 2.63 -19.29
CA ALA A 9 17.35 3.02 -18.41
C ALA A 9 17.51 1.93 -17.39
N PRO A 10 18.68 1.75 -16.86
CA PRO A 10 18.82 0.83 -15.77
C PRO A 10 17.79 1.25 -14.74
N PRO A 11 17.07 0.33 -14.20
CA PRO A 11 16.02 0.70 -13.28
C PRO A 11 16.63 1.46 -12.14
N ALA A 12 16.11 2.61 -11.90
CA ALA A 12 16.50 3.34 -10.73
C ALA A 12 16.07 2.53 -9.53
N PRO A 13 16.80 2.60 -8.45
CA PRO A 13 16.34 1.93 -7.25
C PRO A 13 14.98 2.47 -6.88
N PRO A 14 14.08 1.65 -6.40
CA PRO A 14 12.77 2.13 -6.01
C PRO A 14 12.90 3.19 -4.94
N SER A 15 12.05 4.18 -5.00
CA SER A 15 12.03 5.19 -3.97
C SER A 15 11.53 4.59 -2.68
N THR A 16 11.74 5.30 -1.59
CA THR A 16 11.22 4.86 -0.31
C THR A 16 9.72 4.68 -0.37
N TYR A 17 9.03 5.57 -1.08
CA TYR A 17 7.59 5.47 -1.23
C TYR A 17 7.22 4.19 -1.96
N GLU A 18 7.94 3.85 -3.00
CA GLU A 18 7.64 2.65 -3.76
C GLU A 18 7.89 1.38 -2.94
N LEU A 19 8.98 1.35 -2.19
CA LEU A 19 9.26 0.21 -1.35
C LEU A 19 8.20 0.04 -0.28
N MET A 20 7.78 1.15 0.29
CA MET A 20 6.73 1.15 1.29
C MET A 20 5.44 0.63 0.72
N GLY A 21 5.09 1.09 -0.48
CA GLY A 21 3.88 0.64 -1.14
C GLY A 21 3.91 -0.84 -1.46
N MET A 22 5.05 -1.35 -1.91
CA MET A 22 5.18 -2.76 -2.22
C MET A 22 5.05 -3.61 -0.95
N ARG A 23 5.64 -3.14 0.13
CA ARG A 23 5.57 -3.86 1.39
C ARG A 23 4.13 -3.92 1.91
N VAL A 24 3.46 -2.80 1.86
CA VAL A 24 2.08 -2.71 2.33
C VAL A 24 1.17 -3.58 1.46
N GLN A 25 1.36 -3.51 0.15
CA GLN A 25 0.55 -4.30 -0.74
C GLN A 25 0.77 -5.79 -0.53
N LYS A 26 1.99 -6.19 -0.25
CA LYS A 26 2.28 -7.57 0.02
C LYS A 26 1.57 -8.06 1.27
N ILE A 27 1.53 -7.22 2.30
CA ILE A 27 0.83 -7.56 3.52
C ILE A 27 -0.67 -7.68 3.27
N ILE A 28 -1.24 -6.73 2.55
CA ILE A 28 -2.67 -6.72 2.28
C ILE A 28 -3.04 -7.92 1.42
N ASN A 29 -2.18 -8.31 0.50
CA ASN A 29 -2.45 -9.42 -0.39
C ASN A 29 -2.11 -10.78 0.20
N SER A 30 -1.61 -10.81 1.43
CA SER A 30 -1.29 -12.09 2.05
C SER A 30 -2.56 -12.90 2.27
N PRO A 31 -2.46 -14.22 2.28
CA PRO A 31 -3.65 -15.04 2.49
C PRO A 31 -4.35 -14.76 3.79
N SER A 32 -3.60 -14.48 4.84
CA SER A 32 -4.21 -14.19 6.14
C SER A 32 -5.00 -12.91 6.09
N ALA A 33 -4.44 -11.86 5.48
CA ALA A 33 -5.14 -10.58 5.41
C ALA A 33 -6.36 -10.69 4.52
N GLN A 34 -6.26 -11.42 3.42
CA GLN A 34 -7.39 -11.58 2.52
C GLN A 34 -8.51 -12.36 3.17
N LYS A 35 -8.17 -13.32 4.00
CA LYS A 35 -9.17 -14.09 4.68
C LYS A 35 -9.83 -13.26 5.78
N ALA A 36 -9.06 -12.50 6.53
CA ALA A 36 -9.59 -11.66 7.58
C ALA A 36 -10.21 -10.38 7.06
N LYS A 37 -9.85 -9.97 5.86
CA LYS A 37 -10.27 -8.71 5.25
C LYS A 37 -9.83 -7.52 6.07
N GLU A 38 -8.65 -7.64 6.64
CA GLU A 38 -8.07 -6.57 7.42
C GLU A 38 -6.58 -6.78 7.56
N ALA A 39 -5.87 -5.73 7.85
CA ALA A 39 -4.43 -5.79 8.07
C ALA A 39 -4.02 -4.65 8.97
N THR A 40 -3.02 -4.89 9.80
CA THR A 40 -2.45 -3.84 10.62
C THR A 40 -1.08 -3.53 10.06
N LEU A 41 -0.84 -2.28 9.79
CA LEU A 41 0.38 -1.85 9.14
C LEU A 41 1.16 -0.93 10.05
N TYR A 42 2.49 -1.03 10.00
CA TYR A 42 3.35 -0.17 10.79
C TYR A 42 4.39 0.45 9.88
N ARG A 43 4.61 1.74 10.08
CA ARG A 43 5.64 2.47 9.35
C ARG A 43 7.01 2.13 9.96
N SER A 44 7.98 1.89 9.11
CA SER A 44 9.33 1.70 9.60
C SER A 44 9.93 3.03 9.99
N PRO A 45 10.86 3.04 10.93
CA PRO A 45 11.43 4.31 11.39
C PRO A 45 12.12 5.11 10.28
N ASP A 46 12.63 4.43 9.26
CA ASP A 46 13.28 5.12 8.16
C ASP A 46 12.32 5.52 7.06
N GLU A 47 11.04 5.27 7.22
CA GLU A 47 10.05 5.66 6.23
C GLU A 47 9.48 7.02 6.59
N PRO A 48 9.46 7.99 5.68
CA PRO A 48 8.96 9.32 6.00
C PRO A 48 7.49 9.31 6.36
N GLU A 49 7.14 10.08 7.34
CA GLU A 49 5.75 10.17 7.78
C GLU A 49 4.85 10.72 6.71
N ASP A 50 5.34 11.68 5.95
CA ASP A 50 4.54 12.29 4.90
C ASP A 50 4.22 11.28 3.81
N ASP A 51 5.18 10.46 3.46
CA ASP A 51 4.96 9.43 2.46
C ASP A 51 4.00 8.38 2.97
N TRP A 52 4.13 8.03 4.24
CA TRP A 52 3.23 7.06 4.84
C TRP A 52 1.79 7.58 4.84
N ALA A 53 1.62 8.84 5.20
CA ALA A 53 0.29 9.45 5.22
C ALA A 53 -0.31 9.47 3.83
N GLN A 54 0.51 9.78 2.83
CA GLN A 54 0.04 9.83 1.46
C GLN A 54 -0.36 8.43 0.98
N LEU A 55 0.41 7.42 1.33
CA LEU A 55 0.09 6.07 0.97
C LEU A 55 -1.21 5.61 1.64
N MET A 56 -1.37 5.91 2.91
CA MET A 56 -2.59 5.53 3.61
C MET A 56 -3.79 6.26 3.06
N GLN A 57 -3.62 7.50 2.67
CA GLN A 57 -4.71 8.24 2.07
C GLN A 57 -5.12 7.62 0.73
N GLY A 58 -4.15 7.23 -0.07
CA GLY A 58 -4.44 6.58 -1.33
C GLY A 58 -5.19 5.27 -1.15
N ILE A 59 -4.82 4.52 -0.13
CA ILE A 59 -5.50 3.27 0.18
C ILE A 59 -6.94 3.56 0.61
N SER A 60 -7.13 4.59 1.41
CA SER A 60 -8.48 4.90 1.93
C SER A 60 -9.41 5.40 0.85
N GLU A 61 -8.87 5.82 -0.28
CA GLU A 61 -9.72 6.30 -1.37
C GLU A 61 -10.32 5.16 -2.17
N ASN A 62 -9.90 3.94 -1.95
CA ASN A 62 -10.51 2.80 -2.61
C ASN A 62 -11.87 2.52 -2.01
N GLU A 63 -12.79 2.14 -2.88
CA GLU A 63 -14.13 1.90 -2.44
C GLU A 63 -14.16 0.73 -1.46
N GLY A 64 -14.86 0.88 -0.39
CA GLY A 64 -15.00 -0.19 0.59
C GLY A 64 -13.84 -0.36 1.54
N VAL A 65 -12.83 0.50 1.45
CA VAL A 65 -11.64 0.39 2.29
C VAL A 65 -11.66 1.48 3.34
N THR A 66 -11.38 1.11 4.57
CA THR A 66 -11.31 2.06 5.68
C THR A 66 -9.95 1.97 6.33
N VAL A 67 -9.38 3.11 6.65
CA VAL A 67 -8.08 3.20 7.28
C VAL A 67 -8.23 3.94 8.59
N GLU A 68 -7.71 3.37 9.66
CA GLU A 68 -7.80 4.00 10.98
C GLU A 68 -6.43 4.04 11.62
N ALA A 69 -6.09 5.17 12.20
CA ALA A 69 -4.83 5.29 12.92
C ALA A 69 -4.97 4.68 14.30
N LEU A 70 -3.97 3.94 14.70
CA LEU A 70 -3.96 3.30 16.00
C LEU A 70 -3.13 4.11 16.98
N GLU A 71 -3.39 3.91 18.23
CA GLU A 71 -2.72 4.69 19.27
C GLU A 71 -1.24 4.38 19.35
N ASP A 72 -0.84 3.20 18.96
CA ASP A 72 0.55 2.81 19.04
C ASP A 72 1.37 3.22 17.83
N GLY A 73 0.80 4.03 16.95
CA GLY A 73 1.50 4.44 15.76
C GLY A 73 1.26 3.58 14.55
N GLY A 74 0.49 2.52 14.69
CA GLY A 74 0.14 1.66 13.57
C GLY A 74 -1.05 2.19 12.81
N THR A 75 -1.41 1.49 11.77
CA THR A 75 -2.58 1.82 10.96
C THR A 75 -3.36 0.55 10.71
N PHE A 76 -4.63 0.60 11.01
CA PHE A 76 -5.50 -0.55 10.79
C PHE A 76 -6.27 -0.31 9.52
N VAL A 77 -6.21 -1.26 8.59
CA VAL A 77 -6.89 -1.17 7.31
C VAL A 77 -7.85 -2.33 7.23
N TYR A 78 -9.09 -2.05 6.90
CA TYR A 78 -10.04 -3.13 6.69
C TYR A 78 -10.91 -2.78 5.49
N TRP A 79 -11.46 -3.81 4.87
CA TRP A 79 -12.22 -3.62 3.65
C TRP A 79 -13.37 -4.59 3.59
N VAL A 80 -14.33 -4.23 2.76
CA VAL A 80 -15.50 -5.02 2.53
C VAL A 80 -15.44 -5.57 1.13
N VAL A 81 -15.69 -6.85 0.97
CA VAL A 81 -15.71 -7.45 -0.35
C VAL A 81 -17.15 -7.54 -0.78
N PRO A 82 -17.50 -7.01 -1.95
CA PRO A 82 -18.88 -7.12 -2.41
C PRO A 82 -19.25 -8.57 -2.55
N LYS A 83 -20.46 -8.89 -2.09
CA LYS A 83 -20.90 -10.22 -2.20
C LYS A 83 -21.25 -10.50 -3.61
N GLU A 84 -20.81 -11.61 -4.11
CA GLU A 84 -21.16 -11.99 -5.43
C GLU A 84 -22.15 -13.07 -5.39
N ASP A 85 -23.10 -13.02 -6.16
CA ASP A 85 -24.10 -14.08 -6.17
C ASP A 85 -24.10 -14.86 -7.39
#